data_dfc6952a9029bdaa31b48cbf03293067
#
_entry.id   dfc6952a9029bdaa31b48cbf03293067
#
_cell.length_a   1.000
_cell.length_b   1.000
_cell.length_c   1.000
_cell.angle_alpha   90.00
_cell.angle_beta   90.00
_cell.angle_gamma   90.00
#
_symmetry.space_group_name_H-M   'P 1'
#
loop_
_entity.id
_entity.type
_entity.pdbx_description
1 polymer ?
#
loop_
_entity_poly.entity_id
_entity_poly.type
_entity_poly.pdbx_seq_one_letter_code
_entity_poly.pdbx_strand_id
1 'polypeptide(L)'
;MESRFENRIEAGRFLARRLQEYKNRPDVLVLALPRGGVPVAYEVAENLNAPLDVLIVRKLGAPGHEELAVGAIASGGVYVLNRDVVNTLHLSDQHLQQIAAREQRELERREQAYRDGRQPAEVEGKTVILIDDGLATGATMWAAVEALRQRNPAKIIVAVPTAEADICRAFREIADDVVCGITPDPFIAVGLWYREFDQTTDDEVRTLLARAEHHHSAERKE
;
A
#
# COMPACT_ATOMS: atom_id res chain seq x y z
N MET A 1 -14.17 -19.28 -16.61
CA MET A 1 -14.49 -18.00 -15.96
C MET A 1 -13.62 -17.89 -14.73
N GLU A 2 -12.72 -16.93 -14.68
CA GLU A 2 -11.98 -16.65 -13.46
C GLU A 2 -12.99 -16.22 -12.38
N SER A 3 -12.92 -16.84 -11.21
CA SER A 3 -13.88 -16.56 -10.14
C SER A 3 -13.56 -15.21 -9.51
N ARG A 4 -14.59 -14.35 -9.37
CA ARG A 4 -14.48 -13.10 -8.62
C ARG A 4 -14.42 -13.42 -7.14
N PHE A 5 -13.69 -12.61 -6.38
CA PHE A 5 -13.75 -12.64 -4.94
C PHE A 5 -15.13 -12.16 -4.45
N GLU A 6 -15.63 -12.73 -3.38
CA GLU A 6 -16.87 -12.23 -2.77
C GLU A 6 -16.66 -10.80 -2.26
N ASN A 7 -15.58 -10.58 -1.52
CA ASN A 7 -15.20 -9.29 -0.94
C ASN A 7 -13.71 -9.23 -0.63
N ARG A 8 -13.24 -8.13 -0.04
CA ARG A 8 -11.83 -7.94 0.35
C ARG A 8 -11.34 -8.93 1.41
N ILE A 9 -12.23 -9.44 2.26
CA ILE A 9 -11.91 -10.44 3.28
C ILE A 9 -11.52 -11.76 2.61
N GLU A 10 -12.34 -12.26 1.68
CA GLU A 10 -12.02 -13.47 0.93
C GLU A 10 -10.72 -13.31 0.13
N ALA A 11 -10.55 -12.17 -0.52
CA ALA A 11 -9.35 -11.82 -1.26
C ALA A 11 -8.09 -11.82 -0.38
N GLY A 12 -8.18 -11.28 0.83
CA GLY A 12 -7.10 -11.28 1.82
C GLY A 12 -6.73 -12.69 2.28
N ARG A 13 -7.72 -13.54 2.57
CA ARG A 13 -7.49 -14.94 2.92
C ARG A 13 -6.88 -15.74 1.77
N PHE A 14 -7.28 -15.45 0.54
CA PHE A 14 -6.67 -16.06 -0.64
C PHE A 14 -5.20 -15.64 -0.78
N LEU A 15 -4.90 -14.36 -0.60
CA LEU A 15 -3.54 -13.82 -0.70
C LEU A 15 -2.64 -14.38 0.43
N ALA A 16 -3.16 -14.48 1.66
CA ALA A 16 -2.45 -15.04 2.80
C ALA A 16 -1.96 -16.48 2.55
N ARG A 17 -2.75 -17.31 1.84
CA ARG A 17 -2.32 -18.68 1.48
C ARG A 17 -1.11 -18.69 0.54
N ARG A 18 -0.89 -17.64 -0.24
CA ARG A 18 0.26 -17.51 -1.16
C ARG A 18 1.50 -16.94 -0.48
N LEU A 19 1.33 -16.39 0.72
CA LEU A 19 2.37 -15.74 1.51
C LEU A 19 2.81 -16.59 2.73
N GLN A 20 2.45 -17.87 2.77
CA GLN A 20 2.70 -18.74 3.93
C GLN A 20 4.18 -18.90 4.32
N GLU A 21 5.10 -18.69 3.39
CA GLU A 21 6.54 -18.69 3.66
C GLU A 21 6.98 -17.57 4.61
N TYR A 22 6.16 -16.51 4.77
CA TYR A 22 6.40 -15.39 5.67
C TYR A 22 5.77 -15.56 7.05
N LYS A 23 5.04 -16.68 7.29
CA LYS A 23 4.33 -16.91 8.55
C LYS A 23 5.26 -17.03 9.74
N ASN A 24 4.88 -16.39 10.87
CA ASN A 24 5.61 -16.40 12.14
C ASN A 24 7.06 -15.88 12.06
N ARG A 25 7.38 -15.08 11.05
CA ARG A 25 8.70 -14.47 10.92
C ARG A 25 8.75 -13.13 11.67
N PRO A 26 9.69 -12.92 12.61
CA PRO A 26 9.77 -11.71 13.43
C PRO A 26 10.25 -10.48 12.66
N ASP A 27 10.85 -10.68 11.49
CA ASP A 27 11.32 -9.63 10.60
C ASP A 27 10.26 -9.15 9.61
N VAL A 28 9.08 -9.79 9.56
CA VAL A 28 8.00 -9.43 8.63
C VAL A 28 7.15 -8.29 9.19
N LEU A 29 6.82 -7.35 8.33
CA LEU A 29 5.89 -6.24 8.54
C LEU A 29 4.91 -6.18 7.37
N VAL A 30 3.62 -6.19 7.65
CA VAL A 30 2.57 -5.96 6.64
C VAL A 30 2.22 -4.48 6.61
N LEU A 31 2.31 -3.84 5.44
CA LEU A 31 1.89 -2.47 5.22
C LEU A 31 0.74 -2.42 4.22
N ALA A 32 -0.35 -1.78 4.60
CA ALA A 32 -1.52 -1.58 3.73
C ALA A 32 -1.50 -0.19 3.07
N LEU A 33 -1.86 -0.12 1.80
CA LEU A 33 -2.21 1.14 1.16
C LEU A 33 -3.69 1.47 1.46
N PRO A 34 -3.97 2.51 2.28
CA PRO A 34 -5.33 2.84 2.62
C PRO A 34 -6.08 3.50 1.45
N ARG A 35 -7.38 3.27 1.34
CA ARG A 35 -8.22 2.58 2.32
C ARG A 35 -8.48 1.13 1.93
N GLY A 36 -8.67 0.83 0.64
CA GLY A 36 -9.09 -0.48 0.13
C GLY A 36 -8.14 -1.63 0.48
N GLY A 37 -6.83 -1.36 0.55
CA GLY A 37 -5.84 -2.37 0.91
C GLY A 37 -5.92 -2.84 2.37
N VAL A 38 -6.52 -2.05 3.28
CA VAL A 38 -6.50 -2.38 4.72
C VAL A 38 -7.29 -3.65 5.07
N PRO A 39 -8.53 -3.87 4.59
CA PRO A 39 -9.24 -5.12 4.85
C PRO A 39 -8.51 -6.36 4.31
N VAL A 40 -7.86 -6.25 3.15
CA VAL A 40 -7.05 -7.33 2.57
C VAL A 40 -5.81 -7.61 3.43
N ALA A 41 -5.10 -6.56 3.80
CA ALA A 41 -3.87 -6.65 4.60
C ALA A 41 -4.13 -7.17 6.02
N TYR A 42 -5.28 -6.84 6.61
CA TYR A 42 -5.70 -7.37 7.91
C TYR A 42 -5.77 -8.90 7.89
N GLU A 43 -6.46 -9.50 6.92
CA GLU A 43 -6.56 -10.95 6.79
C GLU A 43 -5.19 -11.60 6.55
N VAL A 44 -4.30 -10.92 5.80
CA VAL A 44 -2.92 -11.40 5.59
C VAL A 44 -2.12 -11.34 6.89
N ALA A 45 -2.14 -10.21 7.59
CA ALA A 45 -1.39 -10.02 8.84
C ALA A 45 -1.80 -11.02 9.94
N GLU A 46 -3.12 -11.22 10.12
CA GLU A 46 -3.66 -12.22 11.04
C GLU A 46 -3.17 -13.64 10.71
N ASN A 47 -3.27 -14.03 9.43
CA ASN A 47 -2.84 -15.37 9.00
C ASN A 47 -1.32 -15.61 9.12
N LEU A 48 -0.53 -14.57 8.92
CA LEU A 48 0.93 -14.63 8.99
C LEU A 48 1.47 -14.42 10.40
N ASN A 49 0.61 -14.03 11.35
CA ASN A 49 1.03 -13.59 12.68
C ASN A 49 2.08 -12.47 12.59
N ALA A 50 1.80 -11.45 11.79
CA ALA A 50 2.70 -10.34 11.51
C ALA A 50 2.07 -9.00 11.93
N PRO A 51 2.86 -8.01 12.37
CA PRO A 51 2.34 -6.68 12.65
C PRO A 51 1.79 -6.03 11.39
N LEU A 52 0.71 -5.25 11.56
CA LEU A 52 0.05 -4.47 10.52
C LEU A 52 0.15 -2.97 10.79
N ASP A 53 0.53 -2.19 9.78
CA ASP A 53 0.40 -0.73 9.79
C ASP A 53 -0.03 -0.25 8.39
N VAL A 54 -0.25 1.05 8.23
CA VAL A 54 -0.58 1.69 6.94
C VAL A 54 0.61 2.47 6.41
N LEU A 55 0.77 2.45 5.10
CA LEU A 55 1.65 3.36 4.36
C LEU A 55 0.78 4.32 3.55
N ILE A 56 0.71 5.58 3.98
CA ILE A 56 -0.04 6.58 3.25
C ILE A 56 0.85 7.19 2.18
N VAL A 57 0.36 7.19 0.95
CA VAL A 57 1.01 7.81 -0.20
C VAL A 57 0.07 8.83 -0.82
N ARG A 58 0.60 10.00 -1.16
CA ARG A 58 -0.13 11.07 -1.82
C ARG A 58 0.60 11.49 -3.09
N LYS A 59 -0.09 11.42 -4.21
CA LYS A 59 0.40 11.88 -5.50
C LYS A 59 0.57 13.40 -5.48
N LEU A 60 1.67 13.90 -5.98
CA LEU A 60 1.91 15.32 -6.23
C LEU A 60 1.51 15.62 -7.68
N GLY A 61 0.32 16.20 -7.89
CA GLY A 61 -0.17 16.56 -9.21
C GLY A 61 0.49 17.85 -9.74
N ALA A 62 0.71 17.94 -11.03
CA ALA A 62 1.21 19.16 -11.68
C ALA A 62 0.20 20.30 -11.57
N PRO A 63 0.63 21.56 -11.39
CA PRO A 63 -0.26 22.71 -11.39
C PRO A 63 -1.04 22.81 -12.71
N GLY A 64 -2.38 22.85 -12.61
CA GLY A 64 -3.27 22.89 -13.78
C GLY A 64 -3.45 21.56 -14.53
N HIS A 65 -2.71 20.51 -14.11
CA HIS A 65 -2.80 19.14 -14.65
C HIS A 65 -2.68 18.13 -13.49
N GLU A 66 -3.63 18.13 -12.57
CA GLU A 66 -3.57 17.33 -11.33
C GLU A 66 -3.45 15.82 -11.56
N GLU A 67 -3.89 15.34 -12.75
CA GLU A 67 -3.73 13.93 -13.15
C GLU A 67 -2.28 13.57 -13.51
N LEU A 68 -1.47 14.55 -13.92
CA LEU A 68 -0.06 14.33 -14.24
C LEU A 68 0.78 14.38 -12.95
N ALA A 69 1.29 13.24 -12.53
CA ALA A 69 2.10 13.14 -11.31
C ALA A 69 3.52 13.67 -11.54
N VAL A 70 3.89 14.70 -10.80
CA VAL A 70 5.28 15.22 -10.71
C VAL A 70 6.07 14.51 -9.61
N GLY A 71 5.38 13.71 -8.80
CA GLY A 71 5.98 12.95 -7.71
C GLY A 71 4.94 12.40 -6.75
N ALA A 72 5.40 11.99 -5.59
CA ALA A 72 4.58 11.56 -4.47
C ALA A 72 5.25 11.90 -3.13
N ILE A 73 4.43 11.98 -2.10
CA ILE A 73 4.88 11.99 -0.70
C ILE A 73 4.32 10.78 0.01
N ALA A 74 5.07 10.24 0.96
CA ALA A 74 4.67 9.07 1.73
C ALA A 74 4.90 9.26 3.22
N SER A 75 4.23 8.42 4.01
CA SER A 75 4.42 8.30 5.47
C SER A 75 5.91 8.26 5.83
N GLY A 76 6.26 9.01 6.89
CA GLY A 76 7.66 9.15 7.31
C GLY A 76 8.42 10.27 6.62
N GLY A 77 7.74 11.19 5.93
CA GLY A 77 8.33 12.40 5.33
C GLY A 77 9.15 12.14 4.06
N VAL A 78 8.90 11.03 3.38
CA VAL A 78 9.62 10.66 2.16
C VAL A 78 9.01 11.34 0.94
N TYR A 79 9.87 11.96 0.13
CA TYR A 79 9.50 12.58 -1.16
C TYR A 79 10.12 11.82 -2.32
N VAL A 80 9.30 11.50 -3.29
CA VAL A 80 9.71 10.91 -4.57
C VAL A 80 9.32 11.87 -5.68
N LEU A 81 10.27 12.30 -6.52
CA LEU A 81 10.01 13.22 -7.63
C LEU A 81 10.30 12.54 -8.96
N ASN A 82 9.38 12.69 -9.91
CA ASN A 82 9.60 12.36 -11.31
C ASN A 82 10.36 13.51 -11.98
N ARG A 83 11.70 13.41 -11.99
CA ARG A 83 12.58 14.47 -12.50
C ARG A 83 12.33 14.79 -13.97
N ASP A 84 11.94 13.82 -14.79
CA ASP A 84 11.66 14.03 -16.21
C ASP A 84 10.43 14.90 -16.41
N VAL A 85 9.36 14.62 -15.66
CA VAL A 85 8.13 15.43 -15.68
C VAL A 85 8.40 16.83 -15.10
N VAL A 86 9.12 16.92 -13.98
CA VAL A 86 9.49 18.22 -13.37
C VAL A 86 10.28 19.08 -14.35
N ASN A 87 11.26 18.51 -15.03
CA ASN A 87 12.07 19.21 -16.03
C ASN A 87 11.26 19.61 -17.27
N THR A 88 10.43 18.71 -17.78
CA THR A 88 9.56 18.97 -18.95
C THR A 88 8.58 20.11 -18.71
N LEU A 89 8.02 20.17 -17.49
CA LEU A 89 7.08 21.22 -17.09
C LEU A 89 7.76 22.50 -16.58
N HIS A 90 9.08 22.51 -16.51
CA HIS A 90 9.88 23.63 -15.97
C HIS A 90 9.41 24.08 -14.59
N LEU A 91 9.05 23.16 -13.72
CA LEU A 91 8.56 23.48 -12.37
C LEU A 91 9.70 23.97 -11.49
N SER A 92 9.51 25.13 -10.88
CA SER A 92 10.46 25.65 -9.88
C SER A 92 10.34 24.91 -8.56
N ASP A 93 11.42 24.94 -7.75
CA ASP A 93 11.40 24.40 -6.39
C ASP A 93 10.29 25.00 -5.54
N GLN A 94 9.97 26.28 -5.74
CA GLN A 94 8.88 26.96 -5.04
C GLN A 94 7.52 26.34 -5.39
N HIS A 95 7.26 26.00 -6.65
CA HIS A 95 6.03 25.32 -7.04
C HIS A 95 5.96 23.90 -6.42
N LEU A 96 7.06 23.16 -6.45
CA LEU A 96 7.12 21.82 -5.85
C LEU A 96 6.87 21.87 -4.33
N GLN A 97 7.45 22.84 -3.64
CA GLN A 97 7.22 23.05 -2.20
C GLN A 97 5.76 23.37 -1.87
N GLN A 98 5.08 24.18 -2.68
CA GLN A 98 3.67 24.53 -2.48
C GLN A 98 2.76 23.32 -2.66
N ILE A 99 2.98 22.51 -3.71
CA ILE A 99 2.23 21.27 -3.95
C ILE A 99 2.46 20.31 -2.80
N ALA A 100 3.72 20.10 -2.43
CA ALA A 100 4.12 19.19 -1.37
C ALA A 100 3.50 19.60 -0.01
N ALA A 101 3.53 20.89 0.34
CA ALA A 101 2.95 21.37 1.60
C ALA A 101 1.44 21.14 1.71
N ARG A 102 0.71 21.22 0.60
CA ARG A 102 -0.73 20.89 0.57
C ARG A 102 -0.97 19.41 0.85
N GLU A 103 -0.28 18.54 0.11
CA GLU A 103 -0.45 17.10 0.23
C GLU A 103 0.09 16.56 1.56
N GLN A 104 1.13 17.18 2.10
CA GLN A 104 1.68 16.86 3.42
C GLN A 104 0.65 17.03 4.53
N ARG A 105 -0.12 18.13 4.55
CA ARG A 105 -1.17 18.35 5.55
C ARG A 105 -2.25 17.25 5.51
N GLU A 106 -2.65 16.85 4.31
CA GLU A 106 -3.64 15.79 4.15
C GLU A 106 -3.07 14.42 4.55
N LEU A 107 -1.80 14.17 4.25
CA LEU A 107 -1.10 12.97 4.69
C LEU A 107 -1.06 12.89 6.22
N GLU A 108 -0.62 13.95 6.89
CA GLU A 108 -0.56 14.06 8.36
C GLU A 108 -1.94 13.89 9.00
N ARG A 109 -2.96 14.52 8.42
CA ARG A 109 -4.35 14.36 8.86
C ARG A 109 -4.79 12.88 8.85
N ARG A 110 -4.46 12.16 7.77
CA ARG A 110 -4.78 10.72 7.65
C ARG A 110 -3.96 9.88 8.60
N GLU A 111 -2.67 10.18 8.76
CA GLU A 111 -1.83 9.48 9.72
C GLU A 111 -2.37 9.58 11.14
N GLN A 112 -2.75 10.79 11.57
CA GLN A 112 -3.40 11.01 12.85
C GLN A 112 -4.72 10.23 12.96
N ALA A 113 -5.57 10.32 11.93
CA ALA A 113 -6.87 9.67 11.93
C ALA A 113 -6.78 8.14 12.02
N TYR A 114 -5.80 7.51 11.38
CA TYR A 114 -5.68 6.05 11.33
C TYR A 114 -4.88 5.46 12.47
N ARG A 115 -3.86 6.16 12.96
CA ARG A 115 -2.96 5.65 14.01
C ARG A 115 -3.38 5.99 15.43
N ASP A 116 -4.29 6.94 15.62
CA ASP A 116 -4.76 7.35 16.96
C ASP A 116 -3.60 7.61 17.95
N GLY A 117 -2.58 8.36 17.49
CA GLY A 117 -1.38 8.70 18.27
C GLY A 117 -0.29 7.61 18.31
N ARG A 118 -0.48 6.45 17.70
CA ARG A 118 0.54 5.40 17.60
C ARG A 118 1.70 5.83 16.69
N GLN A 119 2.91 5.42 17.05
CA GLN A 119 4.07 5.64 16.20
C GLN A 119 4.02 4.76 14.94
N PRO A 120 4.49 5.24 13.79
CA PRO A 120 4.65 4.43 12.60
C PRO A 120 5.53 3.22 12.86
N ALA A 121 5.19 2.07 12.25
CA ALA A 121 6.00 0.88 12.33
C ALA A 121 7.42 1.11 11.75
N GLU A 122 8.42 0.52 12.40
CA GLU A 122 9.80 0.56 11.93
C GLU A 122 9.95 -0.33 10.71
N VAL A 123 10.53 0.24 9.64
CA VAL A 123 10.70 -0.41 8.33
C VAL A 123 12.13 -0.90 8.12
N GLU A 124 13.12 -0.22 8.71
CA GLU A 124 14.54 -0.53 8.52
C GLU A 124 14.86 -1.98 8.85
N GLY A 125 15.51 -2.67 7.93
CA GLY A 125 15.89 -4.08 8.07
C GLY A 125 14.73 -5.09 8.06
N LYS A 126 13.47 -4.66 7.85
CA LYS A 126 12.30 -5.55 7.80
C LYS A 126 12.05 -6.09 6.40
N THR A 127 11.46 -7.27 6.35
CA THR A 127 10.78 -7.82 5.17
C THR A 127 9.38 -7.21 5.14
N VAL A 128 9.15 -6.25 4.26
CA VAL A 128 7.88 -5.53 4.14
C VAL A 128 6.99 -6.18 3.09
N ILE A 129 5.78 -6.59 3.46
CA ILE A 129 4.74 -7.02 2.54
C ILE A 129 3.78 -5.85 2.33
N LEU A 130 3.84 -5.23 1.16
CA LEU A 130 3.03 -4.07 0.78
C LEU A 130 1.78 -4.53 0.04
N ILE A 131 0.60 -4.17 0.57
CA ILE A 131 -0.69 -4.71 0.12
C ILE A 131 -1.64 -3.59 -0.31
N ASP A 132 -2.34 -3.83 -1.43
CA ASP A 132 -3.53 -3.08 -1.85
C ASP A 132 -4.63 -4.06 -2.26
N ASP A 133 -5.86 -3.58 -2.50
CA ASP A 133 -7.00 -4.40 -2.95
C ASP A 133 -6.92 -4.79 -4.43
N GLY A 134 -6.04 -4.17 -5.20
CA GLY A 134 -5.73 -4.51 -6.58
C GLY A 134 -4.89 -3.46 -7.28
N LEU A 135 -4.32 -3.83 -8.42
CA LEU A 135 -3.50 -2.91 -9.23
C LEU A 135 -4.12 -2.74 -10.62
N ALA A 136 -4.58 -1.52 -10.92
CA ALA A 136 -4.94 -1.11 -12.28
C ALA A 136 -3.72 -0.46 -12.98
N THR A 137 -3.40 0.78 -12.65
CA THR A 137 -2.20 1.47 -13.18
C THR A 137 -0.96 1.27 -12.33
N GLY A 138 -1.14 0.87 -11.08
CA GLY A 138 -0.06 0.69 -10.11
C GLY A 138 0.62 1.99 -9.62
N ALA A 139 0.18 3.17 -10.02
CA ALA A 139 0.89 4.42 -9.72
C ALA A 139 1.12 4.68 -8.22
N THR A 140 0.12 4.41 -7.39
CA THR A 140 0.25 4.54 -5.93
C THR A 140 1.23 3.52 -5.36
N MET A 141 1.17 2.29 -5.83
CA MET A 141 2.05 1.20 -5.42
C MET A 141 3.51 1.49 -5.82
N TRP A 142 3.75 2.04 -7.03
CA TRP A 142 5.08 2.49 -7.47
C TRP A 142 5.68 3.50 -6.49
N ALA A 143 4.94 4.57 -6.20
CA ALA A 143 5.39 5.59 -5.27
C ALA A 143 5.62 5.03 -3.86
N ALA A 144 4.80 4.06 -3.44
CA ALA A 144 4.96 3.37 -2.15
C ALA A 144 6.24 2.55 -2.10
N VAL A 145 6.57 1.77 -3.14
CA VAL A 145 7.81 0.99 -3.23
C VAL A 145 9.03 1.91 -3.20
N GLU A 146 9.03 2.98 -4.00
CA GLU A 146 10.13 3.95 -4.02
C GLU A 146 10.32 4.65 -2.66
N ALA A 147 9.24 5.02 -2.00
CA ALA A 147 9.29 5.60 -0.67
C ALA A 147 9.84 4.61 0.37
N LEU A 148 9.43 3.34 0.30
CA LEU A 148 9.94 2.31 1.19
C LEU A 148 11.43 2.04 0.99
N ARG A 149 11.93 2.03 -0.25
CA ARG A 149 13.36 1.87 -0.53
C ARG A 149 14.23 2.90 0.21
N GLN A 150 13.75 4.15 0.35
CA GLN A 150 14.47 5.19 1.10
C GLN A 150 14.51 4.95 2.61
N ARG A 151 13.70 4.03 3.13
CA ARG A 151 13.65 3.62 4.54
C ARG A 151 14.45 2.35 4.84
N ASN A 152 15.26 1.88 3.89
CA ASN A 152 16.18 0.74 4.01
C ASN A 152 15.52 -0.57 4.52
N PRO A 153 14.40 -1.05 3.95
CA PRO A 153 13.89 -2.38 4.26
C PRO A 153 14.86 -3.45 3.78
N ALA A 154 14.86 -4.62 4.42
CA ALA A 154 15.63 -5.77 3.93
C ALA A 154 15.05 -6.32 2.63
N LYS A 155 13.72 -6.35 2.52
CA LYS A 155 12.98 -6.76 1.31
C LYS A 155 11.66 -6.02 1.20
N ILE A 156 11.20 -5.80 -0.04
CA ILE A 156 9.85 -5.32 -0.36
C ILE A 156 9.15 -6.38 -1.22
N ILE A 157 8.05 -6.90 -0.71
CA ILE A 157 7.15 -7.82 -1.42
C ILE A 157 5.88 -7.04 -1.76
N VAL A 158 5.55 -6.90 -3.03
CA VAL A 158 4.26 -6.36 -3.47
C VAL A 158 3.26 -7.50 -3.55
N ALA A 159 2.13 -7.40 -2.86
CA ALA A 159 1.13 -8.46 -2.84
C ALA A 159 -0.28 -7.89 -3.03
N VAL A 160 -0.99 -8.37 -4.06
CA VAL A 160 -2.35 -7.93 -4.38
C VAL A 160 -3.23 -9.08 -4.84
N PRO A 161 -4.54 -9.07 -4.50
CA PRO A 161 -5.46 -10.13 -4.92
C PRO A 161 -5.67 -10.17 -6.43
N THR A 162 -5.72 -9.00 -7.08
CA THR A 162 -5.97 -8.91 -8.53
C THR A 162 -5.16 -7.77 -9.16
N ALA A 163 -4.67 -7.99 -10.37
CA ALA A 163 -3.93 -6.98 -11.12
C ALA A 163 -3.92 -7.29 -12.62
N GLU A 164 -3.61 -6.29 -13.43
CA GLU A 164 -3.22 -6.50 -14.82
C GLU A 164 -1.88 -7.25 -14.90
N ALA A 165 -1.78 -8.23 -15.81
CA ALA A 165 -0.60 -9.08 -15.92
C ALA A 165 0.69 -8.31 -16.23
N ASP A 166 0.60 -7.28 -17.07
CA ASP A 166 1.75 -6.44 -17.45
C ASP A 166 2.23 -5.59 -16.28
N ILE A 167 1.32 -5.08 -15.48
CA ILE A 167 1.63 -4.34 -14.26
C ILE A 167 2.35 -5.27 -13.26
N CYS A 168 1.86 -6.49 -13.05
CA CYS A 168 2.55 -7.47 -12.20
C CYS A 168 3.99 -7.76 -12.67
N ARG A 169 4.20 -7.84 -13.98
CA ARG A 169 5.55 -8.03 -14.54
C ARG A 169 6.44 -6.82 -14.29
N ALA A 170 5.91 -5.62 -14.50
CA ALA A 170 6.68 -4.38 -14.29
C ALA A 170 7.14 -4.22 -12.82
N PHE A 171 6.31 -4.63 -11.86
CA PHE A 171 6.69 -4.55 -10.45
C PHE A 171 7.87 -5.47 -10.06
N ARG A 172 8.13 -6.55 -10.81
CA ARG A 172 9.29 -7.42 -10.57
C ARG A 172 10.64 -6.74 -10.81
N GLU A 173 10.65 -5.60 -11.51
CA GLU A 173 11.86 -4.81 -11.74
C GLU A 173 12.22 -3.91 -10.55
N ILE A 174 11.27 -3.63 -9.65
CA ILE A 174 11.45 -2.67 -8.55
C ILE A 174 11.23 -3.26 -7.15
N ALA A 175 10.44 -4.32 -7.03
CA ALA A 175 10.23 -5.06 -5.79
C ALA A 175 11.11 -6.33 -5.77
N ASP A 176 11.37 -6.85 -4.56
CA ASP A 176 12.17 -8.08 -4.41
C ASP A 176 11.36 -9.33 -4.70
N ASP A 177 10.02 -9.24 -4.54
CA ASP A 177 9.06 -10.26 -4.95
C ASP A 177 7.69 -9.64 -5.25
N VAL A 178 6.89 -10.34 -6.08
CA VAL A 178 5.55 -9.87 -6.50
C VAL A 178 4.57 -11.03 -6.49
N VAL A 179 3.57 -10.93 -5.64
CA VAL A 179 2.49 -11.91 -5.49
C VAL A 179 1.18 -11.32 -6.01
N CYS A 180 0.86 -11.58 -7.28
CA CYS A 180 -0.46 -11.27 -7.84
C CYS A 180 -1.37 -12.50 -7.73
N GLY A 181 -2.52 -12.34 -7.12
CA GLY A 181 -3.47 -13.43 -6.88
C GLY A 181 -4.07 -13.97 -8.18
N ILE A 182 -4.83 -13.16 -8.87
CA ILE A 182 -5.36 -13.42 -10.22
C ILE A 182 -4.96 -12.28 -11.15
N THR A 183 -4.74 -12.63 -12.43
CA THR A 183 -4.37 -11.65 -13.48
C THR A 183 -5.29 -11.82 -14.68
N PRO A 184 -6.55 -11.39 -14.54
CA PRO A 184 -7.55 -11.59 -15.57
C PRO A 184 -7.30 -10.75 -16.81
N ASP A 185 -7.75 -11.26 -17.97
CA ASP A 185 -7.68 -10.57 -19.27
C ASP A 185 -9.07 -10.62 -19.94
N PRO A 186 -9.69 -9.47 -20.33
CA PRO A 186 -9.18 -8.11 -20.13
C PRO A 186 -9.31 -7.63 -18.68
N PHE A 187 -8.31 -6.86 -18.20
CA PHE A 187 -8.38 -6.15 -16.93
C PHE A 187 -8.91 -4.73 -17.15
N ILE A 188 -10.12 -4.46 -16.68
CA ILE A 188 -10.77 -3.13 -16.87
C ILE A 188 -10.68 -2.28 -15.61
N ALA A 189 -11.00 -2.86 -14.45
CA ALA A 189 -10.98 -2.18 -13.16
C ALA A 189 -10.92 -3.19 -12.02
N VAL A 190 -10.28 -2.81 -10.90
CA VAL A 190 -10.16 -3.64 -9.70
C VAL A 190 -11.51 -4.11 -9.19
N GLY A 191 -12.49 -3.21 -9.06
CA GLY A 191 -13.81 -3.52 -8.49
C GLY A 191 -14.61 -4.56 -9.27
N LEU A 192 -14.32 -4.80 -10.54
CA LEU A 192 -14.99 -5.84 -11.33
C LEU A 192 -14.62 -7.26 -10.90
N TRP A 193 -13.53 -7.43 -10.13
CA TRP A 193 -13.04 -8.71 -9.63
C TRP A 193 -13.53 -9.02 -8.21
N TYR A 194 -14.44 -8.17 -7.71
CA TYR A 194 -15.16 -8.34 -6.45
C TYR A 194 -16.67 -8.35 -6.72
N ARG A 195 -17.44 -9.10 -5.93
CA ARG A 195 -18.89 -9.03 -5.95
C ARG A 195 -19.39 -7.88 -5.10
N GLU A 196 -18.79 -7.73 -3.91
CA GLU A 196 -19.01 -6.63 -2.99
C GLU A 196 -17.73 -5.78 -2.92
N PHE A 197 -17.79 -4.54 -3.43
CA PHE A 197 -16.65 -3.62 -3.50
C PHE A 197 -17.01 -2.24 -2.96
N ASP A 198 -17.69 -2.20 -1.83
CA ASP A 198 -18.06 -0.96 -1.17
C ASP A 198 -16.82 -0.16 -0.73
N GLN A 199 -16.99 1.15 -0.60
CA GLN A 199 -15.91 2.01 -0.19
C GLN A 199 -15.55 1.76 1.28
N THR A 200 -14.31 1.33 1.54
CA THR A 200 -13.77 1.22 2.89
C THR A 200 -13.75 2.61 3.57
N THR A 201 -14.33 2.70 4.75
CA THR A 201 -14.41 3.94 5.53
C THR A 201 -13.18 4.17 6.39
N ASP A 202 -12.96 5.42 6.84
CA ASP A 202 -11.88 5.73 7.78
C ASP A 202 -12.10 5.03 9.14
N ASP A 203 -13.36 4.84 9.56
CA ASP A 203 -13.70 4.11 10.79
C ASP A 203 -13.38 2.63 10.70
N GLU A 204 -13.62 2.02 9.54
CA GLU A 204 -13.26 0.63 9.27
C GLU A 204 -11.73 0.46 9.31
N VAL A 205 -10.98 1.36 8.68
CA VAL A 205 -9.51 1.36 8.73
C VAL A 205 -9.00 1.40 10.17
N ARG A 206 -9.50 2.34 10.99
CA ARG A 206 -9.12 2.46 12.42
C ARG A 206 -9.44 1.18 13.20
N THR A 207 -10.63 0.63 12.98
CA THR A 207 -11.08 -0.58 13.68
C THR A 207 -10.18 -1.78 13.36
N LEU A 208 -9.84 -1.98 12.08
CA LEU A 208 -9.00 -3.10 11.66
C LEU A 208 -7.56 -2.95 12.19
N LEU A 209 -6.99 -1.75 12.15
CA LEU A 209 -5.66 -1.50 12.72
C LEU A 209 -5.62 -1.74 14.24
N ALA A 210 -6.63 -1.29 14.98
CA ALA A 210 -6.71 -1.52 16.41
C ALA A 210 -6.84 -3.01 16.75
N ARG A 211 -7.63 -3.77 16.00
CA ARG A 211 -7.76 -5.23 16.17
C ARG A 211 -6.45 -5.95 15.93
N ALA A 212 -5.75 -5.63 14.84
CA ALA A 212 -4.46 -6.23 14.50
C ALA A 212 -3.42 -6.03 15.62
N GLU A 213 -3.38 -4.84 16.21
CA GLU A 213 -2.48 -4.54 17.32
C GLU A 213 -2.79 -5.38 18.58
N HIS A 214 -4.06 -5.50 18.93
CA HIS A 214 -4.48 -6.31 20.08
C HIS A 214 -4.11 -7.77 19.90
N HIS A 215 -4.33 -8.33 18.72
CA HIS A 215 -3.98 -9.71 18.41
C HIS A 215 -2.48 -9.96 18.53
N HIS A 216 -1.68 -9.16 17.85
CA HIS A 216 -0.22 -9.29 17.85
C HIS A 216 0.41 -9.05 19.24
N SER A 217 -0.19 -8.19 20.07
CA SER A 217 0.26 -7.94 21.45
C SER A 217 -0.08 -9.06 22.42
N ALA A 218 -1.16 -9.81 22.19
CA ALA A 218 -1.56 -10.94 23.02
C ALA A 218 -0.62 -12.16 22.82
N GLU A 219 -0.29 -12.47 21.57
CA GLU A 219 0.59 -13.60 21.23
C GLU A 219 2.06 -13.42 21.63
N ARG A 220 2.53 -12.19 21.81
CA ARG A 220 3.89 -11.91 22.32
C ARG A 220 4.05 -12.13 23.83
N LYS A 221 2.96 -12.36 24.54
CA LYS A 221 2.96 -12.56 26.01
C LYS A 221 2.85 -14.02 26.42
N GLU A 222 2.60 -14.92 25.48
CA GLU A 222 2.66 -16.36 25.66
C GLU A 222 4.00 -16.94 25.19
#